data_2b66eb90853f5c543b0e3a7065c03af2
#
_entry.id   2b66eb90853f5c543b0e3a7065c03af2
#
_cell.length_a   1.000
_cell.length_b   1.000
_cell.length_c   1.000
_cell.angle_alpha   90.00
_cell.angle_beta   90.00
_cell.angle_gamma   90.00
#
_symmetry.space_group_name_H-M   'P 1'
#
loop_
_entity.id
_entity.type
_entity.pdbx_description
1 polymer ?
#
loop_
_entity_poly.entity_id
_entity_poly.type
_entity_poly.pdbx_seq_one_letter_code
_entity_poly.pdbx_strand_id
1 'polypeptide(L)'
;MHNFQRLAGVACGAAALLAFGAGPAMAASGSVNANLNPIEGNGVDGSGTAMVKVNGTTLTVTMAAMGLLADQPHAAHIHYGSDARHECPTLADDSDDNGHLNTSEGVPAYGEIVVSLTKTGDTSPDSGLAVDRFDTAKGGEISYERGSIKVSEDVAEDILSGESAVVIHGVDYNDDGKYSGDEKSDLNPDLPTEATDPALCGVLAKAPNGGMATGSGGAASGQNTALIALGGGALLAAAGSGALAARRARTQA
;
A
#
# COMPACT_ATOMS: atom_id res chain seq x y z
N MET A 1 -66.33 29.64 -59.95
CA MET A 1 -64.91 29.96 -60.16
C MET A 1 -64.39 30.57 -58.85
N HIS A 2 -63.83 29.75 -57.99
CA HIS A 2 -63.28 30.15 -56.70
C HIS A 2 -61.85 29.64 -56.58
N ASN A 3 -60.92 30.59 -56.58
CA ASN A 3 -59.52 30.32 -56.38
C ASN A 3 -59.20 30.09 -54.88
N PHE A 4 -58.77 28.94 -54.52
CA PHE A 4 -58.18 28.69 -53.20
C PHE A 4 -56.63 28.81 -53.27
N GLN A 5 -56.12 29.86 -52.70
CA GLN A 5 -54.68 30.02 -52.46
C GLN A 5 -54.31 29.21 -51.21
N ARG A 6 -53.37 28.26 -51.36
CA ARG A 6 -52.79 27.51 -50.26
C ARG A 6 -51.52 28.26 -49.78
N LEU A 7 -51.59 28.77 -48.58
CA LEU A 7 -50.42 29.28 -47.85
C LEU A 7 -49.59 28.08 -47.31
N ALA A 8 -48.35 27.96 -47.81
CA ALA A 8 -47.38 27.04 -47.28
C ALA A 8 -46.62 27.71 -46.10
N GLY A 9 -46.86 27.23 -44.90
CA GLY A 9 -46.12 27.68 -43.70
C GLY A 9 -44.77 26.93 -43.63
N VAL A 10 -43.68 27.67 -43.66
CA VAL A 10 -42.33 27.16 -43.42
C VAL A 10 -42.09 27.18 -41.89
N ALA A 11 -42.02 26.01 -41.29
CA ALA A 11 -41.62 25.83 -39.90
C ALA A 11 -40.09 25.76 -39.85
N CYS A 12 -39.43 26.83 -39.42
CA CYS A 12 -38.00 26.81 -39.05
C CYS A 12 -37.84 26.12 -37.71
N GLY A 13 -37.45 24.86 -37.73
CA GLY A 13 -37.00 24.12 -36.54
C GLY A 13 -35.60 24.56 -36.16
N ALA A 14 -35.45 25.32 -35.08
CA ALA A 14 -34.15 25.59 -34.47
C ALA A 14 -33.66 24.33 -33.73
N ALA A 15 -32.73 23.59 -34.31
CA ALA A 15 -32.01 22.54 -33.63
C ALA A 15 -30.98 23.16 -32.69
N ALA A 16 -31.27 23.22 -31.40
CA ALA A 16 -30.32 23.58 -30.37
C ALA A 16 -29.29 22.42 -30.23
N LEU A 17 -28.10 22.60 -30.78
CA LEU A 17 -26.95 21.76 -30.52
C LEU A 17 -26.50 22.01 -29.07
N LEU A 18 -26.85 21.08 -28.17
CA LEU A 18 -26.25 21.00 -26.84
C LEU A 18 -24.80 20.51 -27.02
N ALA A 19 -23.87 21.46 -27.10
CA ALA A 19 -22.45 21.18 -26.95
C ALA A 19 -22.21 20.73 -25.49
N PHE A 20 -22.19 19.46 -25.23
CA PHE A 20 -21.60 18.93 -24.00
C PHE A 20 -20.11 19.28 -24.04
N GLY A 21 -19.73 20.34 -23.37
CA GLY A 21 -18.33 20.68 -23.15
C GLY A 21 -17.71 19.54 -22.34
N ALA A 22 -16.84 18.75 -22.97
CA ALA A 22 -15.94 17.89 -22.21
C ALA A 22 -15.06 18.82 -21.37
N GLY A 23 -15.36 18.90 -20.07
CA GLY A 23 -14.46 19.54 -19.10
C GLY A 23 -13.09 18.87 -19.18
N PRO A 24 -11.99 19.56 -18.87
CA PRO A 24 -10.68 18.92 -18.79
C PRO A 24 -10.77 17.74 -17.83
N ALA A 25 -10.39 16.55 -18.30
CA ALA A 25 -10.21 15.40 -17.43
C ALA A 25 -9.15 15.78 -16.39
N MET A 26 -9.53 15.85 -15.13
CA MET A 26 -8.60 16.09 -14.03
C MET A 26 -7.82 14.79 -13.83
N ALA A 27 -6.51 14.84 -14.03
CA ALA A 27 -5.66 13.69 -13.76
C ALA A 27 -5.80 13.24 -12.30
N ALA A 28 -5.93 11.94 -12.09
CA ALA A 28 -6.06 11.35 -10.75
C ALA A 28 -4.87 11.77 -9.87
N SER A 29 -5.12 12.28 -8.68
CA SER A 29 -4.06 12.71 -7.76
C SER A 29 -4.49 12.50 -6.31
N GLY A 30 -3.56 11.95 -5.51
CA GLY A 30 -3.86 11.67 -4.11
C GLY A 30 -2.76 10.88 -3.43
N SER A 31 -3.06 10.41 -2.23
CA SER A 31 -2.18 9.56 -1.45
C SER A 31 -2.99 8.49 -0.73
N VAL A 32 -2.49 7.27 -0.74
CA VAL A 32 -3.04 6.13 -0.02
C VAL A 32 -1.94 5.48 0.82
N ASN A 33 -2.32 4.85 1.93
CA ASN A 33 -1.39 4.24 2.88
C ASN A 33 -1.87 2.84 3.26
N ALA A 34 -0.95 1.96 3.61
CA ALA A 34 -1.23 0.65 4.16
C ALA A 34 -0.39 0.41 5.42
N ASN A 35 -0.97 -0.28 6.40
CA ASN A 35 -0.22 -0.99 7.42
C ASN A 35 -0.03 -2.43 6.93
N LEU A 36 1.22 -2.87 6.87
CA LEU A 36 1.56 -4.22 6.43
C LEU A 36 1.60 -5.12 7.65
N ASN A 37 0.79 -6.16 7.63
CA ASN A 37 0.67 -7.14 8.70
C ASN A 37 1.09 -8.51 8.19
N PRO A 38 1.52 -9.42 9.08
CA PRO A 38 1.85 -10.79 8.70
C PRO A 38 0.67 -11.51 8.05
N ILE A 39 0.99 -12.35 7.06
CA ILE A 39 0.04 -13.32 6.54
C ILE A 39 -0.08 -14.47 7.52
N GLU A 40 -1.31 -14.77 7.94
CA GLU A 40 -1.61 -15.87 8.85
C GLU A 40 -1.17 -17.22 8.24
N GLY A 41 -0.49 -18.05 9.02
CA GLY A 41 0.03 -19.35 8.57
C GLY A 41 1.46 -19.31 8.01
N ASN A 42 1.91 -18.17 7.49
CA ASN A 42 3.21 -18.09 6.80
C ASN A 42 4.41 -17.83 7.73
N GLY A 43 4.23 -17.92 9.06
CA GLY A 43 5.33 -17.96 10.04
C GLY A 43 6.12 -16.66 10.20
N VAL A 44 5.62 -15.54 9.70
CA VAL A 44 6.30 -14.24 9.78
C VAL A 44 5.72 -13.40 10.91
N ASP A 45 6.59 -12.83 11.77
CA ASP A 45 6.24 -11.90 12.85
C ASP A 45 6.55 -10.43 12.49
N GLY A 46 6.63 -10.14 11.19
CA GLY A 46 7.01 -8.83 10.67
C GLY A 46 5.89 -7.79 10.74
N SER A 47 6.24 -6.57 10.44
CA SER A 47 5.29 -5.48 10.25
C SER A 47 5.87 -4.39 9.36
N GLY A 48 5.00 -3.56 8.79
CA GLY A 48 5.47 -2.47 7.95
C GLY A 48 4.42 -1.42 7.66
N THR A 49 4.82 -0.45 6.86
CA THR A 49 3.94 0.57 6.32
C THR A 49 4.31 0.85 4.87
N ALA A 50 3.32 1.18 4.07
CA ALA A 50 3.53 1.67 2.71
C ALA A 50 2.72 2.94 2.48
N MET A 51 3.26 3.84 1.66
CA MET A 51 2.56 5.03 1.18
C MET A 51 2.77 5.15 -0.33
N VAL A 52 1.69 5.34 -1.05
CA VAL A 52 1.71 5.59 -2.50
C VAL A 52 1.11 6.98 -2.75
N LYS A 53 1.91 7.85 -3.34
CA LYS A 53 1.47 9.14 -3.88
C LYS A 53 1.24 8.99 -5.38
N VAL A 54 0.08 9.39 -5.83
CA VAL A 54 -0.33 9.36 -7.24
C VAL A 54 -0.39 10.80 -7.75
N ASN A 55 0.21 11.05 -8.90
CA ASN A 55 0.13 12.30 -9.63
C ASN A 55 -0.05 12.01 -11.13
N GLY A 56 -1.29 12.00 -11.58
CA GLY A 56 -1.67 11.47 -12.88
C GLY A 56 -1.24 10.01 -13.00
N THR A 57 -0.48 9.68 -14.01
CA THR A 57 0.07 8.33 -14.27
C THR A 57 1.46 8.11 -13.65
N THR A 58 1.82 8.90 -12.65
CA THR A 58 3.13 8.78 -12.00
C THR A 58 2.96 8.52 -10.52
N LEU A 59 3.62 7.47 -10.03
CA LEU A 59 3.64 7.12 -8.62
C LEU A 59 4.97 7.49 -7.96
N THR A 60 4.88 7.80 -6.67
CA THR A 60 6.01 7.76 -5.72
C THR A 60 5.61 6.83 -4.60
N VAL A 61 6.42 5.82 -4.35
CA VAL A 61 6.16 4.80 -3.32
C VAL A 61 7.26 4.88 -2.27
N THR A 62 6.85 4.90 -1.01
CA THR A 62 7.73 4.70 0.16
C THR A 62 7.20 3.53 0.95
N MET A 63 8.08 2.64 1.39
CA MET A 63 7.73 1.46 2.17
C MET A 63 8.83 1.18 3.20
N ALA A 64 8.42 0.84 4.41
CA ALA A 64 9.33 0.36 5.44
C ALA A 64 8.72 -0.90 6.07
N ALA A 65 9.54 -1.91 6.28
CA ALA A 65 9.14 -3.17 6.92
C ALA A 65 10.26 -3.71 7.79
N MET A 66 9.91 -4.49 8.80
CA MET A 66 10.83 -5.16 9.72
C MET A 66 10.33 -6.56 10.06
N GLY A 67 11.21 -7.41 10.59
CA GLY A 67 10.88 -8.78 10.95
C GLY A 67 10.75 -9.69 9.72
N LEU A 68 11.41 -9.32 8.62
CA LEU A 68 11.54 -10.14 7.41
C LEU A 68 12.74 -11.08 7.51
N LEU A 69 12.84 -12.05 6.61
CA LEU A 69 14.00 -12.94 6.52
C LEU A 69 15.27 -12.13 6.22
N ALA A 70 16.19 -12.14 7.18
CA ALA A 70 17.35 -11.27 7.15
C ALA A 70 18.29 -11.55 5.97
N ASP A 71 18.80 -10.49 5.36
CA ASP A 71 19.80 -10.50 4.30
C ASP A 71 19.36 -11.23 3.01
N GLN A 72 18.05 -11.50 2.87
CA GLN A 72 17.45 -12.04 1.64
C GLN A 72 16.73 -10.94 0.84
N PRO A 73 16.64 -11.07 -0.51
CA PRO A 73 15.81 -10.19 -1.32
C PRO A 73 14.33 -10.52 -1.11
N HIS A 74 13.50 -9.50 -0.95
CA HIS A 74 12.06 -9.66 -0.81
C HIS A 74 11.35 -9.01 -1.99
N ALA A 75 10.66 -9.82 -2.80
CA ALA A 75 9.78 -9.27 -3.83
C ALA A 75 8.66 -8.48 -3.16
N ALA A 76 8.34 -7.32 -3.73
CA ALA A 76 7.26 -6.50 -3.23
C ALA A 76 6.46 -5.92 -4.39
N HIS A 77 5.14 -5.93 -4.27
CA HIS A 77 4.24 -5.54 -5.35
C HIS A 77 3.07 -4.72 -4.84
N ILE A 78 2.47 -3.93 -5.75
CA ILE A 78 1.09 -3.47 -5.61
C ILE A 78 0.23 -4.41 -6.43
N HIS A 79 -0.82 -4.92 -5.81
CA HIS A 79 -1.79 -5.85 -6.38
C HIS A 79 -3.15 -5.20 -6.53
N TYR A 80 -3.87 -5.59 -7.57
CA TYR A 80 -5.26 -5.23 -7.81
C TYR A 80 -5.91 -6.23 -8.79
N GLY A 81 -7.21 -6.40 -8.70
CA GLY A 81 -8.00 -7.15 -9.66
C GLY A 81 -9.48 -6.87 -9.46
N SER A 82 -10.21 -6.56 -10.54
CA SER A 82 -11.65 -6.24 -10.46
C SER A 82 -12.50 -7.36 -9.86
N ASP A 83 -12.03 -8.59 -9.95
CA ASP A 83 -12.72 -9.77 -9.42
C ASP A 83 -12.14 -10.23 -8.07
N ALA A 84 -11.10 -9.55 -7.56
CA ALA A 84 -10.54 -9.82 -6.24
C ALA A 84 -11.44 -9.28 -5.12
N ARG A 85 -11.26 -9.80 -3.90
CA ARG A 85 -12.01 -9.34 -2.73
C ARG A 85 -11.48 -8.03 -2.14
N HIS A 86 -10.33 -7.54 -2.62
CA HIS A 86 -9.65 -6.32 -2.17
C HIS A 86 -9.25 -6.36 -0.69
N GLU A 87 -8.74 -7.49 -0.25
CA GLU A 87 -8.32 -7.75 1.13
C GLU A 87 -6.99 -8.52 1.17
N CYS A 88 -6.38 -8.63 2.34
CA CYS A 88 -5.29 -9.55 2.56
C CYS A 88 -5.83 -10.96 2.76
N PRO A 89 -5.16 -12.01 2.24
CA PRO A 89 -5.62 -13.38 2.38
C PRO A 89 -5.50 -13.86 3.83
N THR A 90 -6.27 -14.89 4.14
CA THR A 90 -6.30 -15.57 5.43
C THR A 90 -6.18 -17.07 5.21
N LEU A 91 -5.98 -17.87 6.26
CA LEU A 91 -5.96 -19.33 6.17
C LEU A 91 -7.24 -19.95 5.59
N ALA A 92 -8.33 -19.19 5.44
CA ALA A 92 -9.49 -19.67 4.71
C ALA A 92 -9.26 -19.76 3.18
N ASP A 93 -8.19 -19.15 2.69
CA ASP A 93 -7.75 -19.17 1.30
C ASP A 93 -6.75 -20.31 1.00
N ASP A 94 -6.26 -21.01 2.03
CA ASP A 94 -5.43 -22.22 1.92
C ASP A 94 -6.27 -23.32 1.28
N SER A 95 -6.07 -23.56 -0.01
CA SER A 95 -6.90 -24.44 -0.83
C SER A 95 -6.44 -25.89 -0.84
N ASP A 96 -5.19 -26.13 -0.45
CA ASP A 96 -4.58 -27.46 -0.38
C ASP A 96 -4.44 -28.00 1.06
N ASP A 97 -4.90 -27.20 2.05
CA ASP A 97 -4.91 -27.54 3.48
C ASP A 97 -3.49 -27.83 4.04
N ASN A 98 -2.44 -27.19 3.48
CA ASN A 98 -1.07 -27.40 3.94
C ASN A 98 -0.67 -26.51 5.15
N GLY A 99 -1.52 -25.55 5.52
CA GLY A 99 -1.38 -24.69 6.70
C GLY A 99 -0.64 -23.38 6.44
N HIS A 100 -0.28 -23.08 5.21
CA HIS A 100 0.29 -21.80 4.77
C HIS A 100 -0.29 -21.40 3.41
N LEU A 101 -0.05 -20.16 3.01
CA LEU A 101 -0.59 -19.58 1.79
C LEU A 101 0.52 -19.36 0.77
N ASN A 102 0.41 -19.98 -0.39
CA ASN A 102 1.22 -19.65 -1.54
C ASN A 102 0.67 -18.43 -2.30
N THR A 103 1.40 -17.94 -3.31
CA THR A 103 0.99 -16.74 -4.05
C THR A 103 -0.32 -16.93 -4.79
N SER A 104 -0.53 -18.06 -5.46
CA SER A 104 -1.77 -18.32 -6.23
C SER A 104 -3.01 -18.37 -5.35
N GLU A 105 -2.88 -18.83 -4.11
CA GLU A 105 -3.96 -18.83 -3.12
C GLU A 105 -4.30 -17.43 -2.62
N GLY A 106 -3.31 -16.54 -2.59
CA GLY A 106 -3.52 -15.14 -2.22
C GLY A 106 -4.20 -14.30 -3.30
N VAL A 107 -4.02 -14.63 -4.60
CA VAL A 107 -4.57 -13.86 -5.73
C VAL A 107 -6.07 -13.58 -5.63
N PRO A 108 -6.95 -14.52 -5.26
CA PRO A 108 -8.37 -14.23 -5.10
C PRO A 108 -8.69 -13.15 -4.07
N ALA A 109 -7.80 -12.90 -3.10
CA ALA A 109 -7.95 -11.87 -2.09
C ALA A 109 -7.42 -10.52 -2.55
N TYR A 110 -6.13 -10.42 -2.94
CA TYR A 110 -5.49 -9.15 -3.27
C TYR A 110 -5.42 -8.82 -4.77
N GLY A 111 -5.66 -9.77 -5.67
CA GLY A 111 -5.57 -9.58 -7.11
C GLY A 111 -4.19 -9.85 -7.69
N GLU A 112 -4.05 -9.56 -8.99
CA GLU A 112 -2.81 -9.71 -9.75
C GLU A 112 -1.82 -8.57 -9.49
N ILE A 113 -0.55 -8.76 -9.88
CA ILE A 113 0.46 -7.70 -9.81
C ILE A 113 0.09 -6.59 -10.82
N VAL A 114 0.00 -5.35 -10.35
CA VAL A 114 -0.13 -4.17 -11.21
C VAL A 114 1.12 -3.30 -11.21
N VAL A 115 1.94 -3.36 -10.15
CA VAL A 115 3.23 -2.67 -10.07
C VAL A 115 4.23 -3.54 -9.31
N SER A 116 5.41 -3.77 -9.90
CA SER A 116 6.55 -4.38 -9.22
C SER A 116 7.43 -3.31 -8.56
N LEU A 117 7.62 -3.39 -7.25
CA LEU A 117 8.39 -2.41 -6.46
C LEU A 117 9.90 -2.70 -6.52
N THR A 118 10.43 -2.81 -7.73
CA THR A 118 11.86 -2.97 -7.98
C THR A 118 12.62 -1.69 -7.64
N LYS A 119 13.88 -1.79 -7.21
CA LYS A 119 14.74 -0.61 -6.94
C LYS A 119 15.15 0.12 -8.22
N THR A 120 15.32 -0.61 -9.29
CA THR A 120 15.78 -0.08 -10.59
C THR A 120 15.12 -0.79 -11.75
N GLY A 121 15.12 -0.15 -12.93
CA GLY A 121 14.60 -0.73 -14.17
C GLY A 121 13.08 -0.75 -14.23
N ASP A 122 12.53 -1.75 -14.90
CA ASP A 122 11.11 -1.91 -15.14
C ASP A 122 10.32 -2.20 -13.86
N THR A 123 9.10 -1.65 -13.79
CA THR A 123 8.16 -1.80 -12.68
C THR A 123 6.83 -2.41 -13.10
N SER A 124 6.73 -2.90 -14.33
CA SER A 124 5.53 -3.58 -14.81
C SER A 124 5.34 -4.94 -14.13
N PRO A 125 4.18 -5.58 -14.30
CA PRO A 125 3.94 -6.95 -13.82
C PRO A 125 4.98 -7.97 -14.31
N ASP A 126 5.56 -7.78 -15.50
CA ASP A 126 6.61 -8.66 -16.06
C ASP A 126 7.87 -8.74 -15.19
N SER A 127 8.03 -7.79 -14.27
CA SER A 127 9.13 -7.77 -13.31
C SER A 127 8.81 -8.46 -11.98
N GLY A 128 7.67 -9.14 -11.87
CA GLY A 128 7.21 -9.76 -10.62
C GLY A 128 8.21 -10.74 -9.98
N LEU A 129 8.99 -11.45 -10.80
CA LEU A 129 10.02 -12.39 -10.34
C LEU A 129 11.46 -11.89 -10.55
N ALA A 130 11.67 -10.60 -10.71
CA ALA A 130 13.00 -10.01 -10.88
C ALA A 130 13.75 -9.90 -9.53
N VAL A 131 14.03 -11.03 -8.90
CA VAL A 131 14.56 -11.15 -7.53
C VAL A 131 15.85 -10.36 -7.28
N ASP A 132 16.68 -10.17 -8.30
CA ASP A 132 17.92 -9.38 -8.25
C ASP A 132 17.68 -7.86 -8.20
N ARG A 133 16.46 -7.41 -8.44
CA ARG A 133 16.08 -5.99 -8.48
C ARG A 133 15.22 -5.55 -7.31
N PHE A 134 14.74 -6.45 -6.49
CA PHE A 134 14.01 -6.12 -5.27
C PHE A 134 14.94 -5.71 -4.13
N ASP A 135 14.39 -5.19 -3.05
CA ASP A 135 15.19 -4.81 -1.91
C ASP A 135 15.59 -6.04 -1.07
N THR A 136 16.78 -5.96 -0.50
CA THR A 136 17.28 -6.97 0.44
C THR A 136 17.02 -6.50 1.86
N ALA A 137 16.37 -7.31 2.68
CA ALA A 137 16.07 -7.00 4.06
C ALA A 137 17.33 -7.10 4.93
N LYS A 138 18.13 -6.05 4.98
CA LYS A 138 19.36 -6.01 5.78
C LYS A 138 19.04 -6.12 7.26
N GLY A 139 19.49 -7.23 7.88
CA GLY A 139 19.15 -7.51 9.26
C GLY A 139 17.64 -7.67 9.50
N GLY A 140 16.87 -8.04 8.48
CA GLY A 140 15.41 -8.19 8.53
C GLY A 140 14.61 -6.91 8.28
N GLU A 141 15.25 -5.82 7.80
CA GLU A 141 14.60 -4.53 7.58
C GLU A 141 14.69 -4.09 6.11
N ILE A 142 13.60 -3.54 5.60
CA ILE A 142 13.50 -2.86 4.29
C ILE A 142 13.19 -1.38 4.51
N SER A 143 13.86 -0.53 3.73
CA SER A 143 13.53 0.89 3.58
C SER A 143 13.57 1.24 2.10
N TYR A 144 12.41 1.20 1.46
CA TYR A 144 12.23 1.41 0.04
C TYR A 144 11.67 2.79 -0.25
N GLU A 145 12.27 3.48 -1.22
CA GLU A 145 11.73 4.71 -1.79
C GLU A 145 12.00 4.73 -3.29
N ARG A 146 10.94 4.90 -4.08
CA ARG A 146 11.06 5.05 -5.53
C ARG A 146 10.01 6.01 -6.06
N GLY A 147 10.46 7.03 -6.78
CA GLY A 147 9.62 7.94 -7.53
C GLY A 147 9.61 7.64 -9.03
N SER A 148 8.80 8.39 -9.76
CA SER A 148 8.71 8.33 -11.23
C SER A 148 8.31 6.96 -11.80
N ILE A 149 7.62 6.14 -11.01
CA ILE A 149 7.02 4.88 -11.49
C ILE A 149 5.87 5.26 -12.41
N LYS A 150 5.88 4.73 -13.64
CA LYS A 150 4.85 4.99 -14.64
C LYS A 150 3.83 3.86 -14.66
N VAL A 151 2.55 4.26 -14.64
CA VAL A 151 1.40 3.35 -14.72
C VAL A 151 0.39 3.88 -15.73
N SER A 152 -0.62 3.08 -16.08
CA SER A 152 -1.79 3.55 -16.81
C SER A 152 -2.70 4.43 -15.95
N GLU A 153 -3.65 5.13 -16.57
CA GLU A 153 -4.69 5.88 -15.84
C GLU A 153 -5.53 4.92 -14.97
N ASP A 154 -5.94 3.79 -15.52
CA ASP A 154 -6.73 2.78 -14.81
C ASP A 154 -6.01 2.31 -13.52
N VAL A 155 -4.73 1.92 -13.62
CA VAL A 155 -3.94 1.51 -12.44
C VAL A 155 -3.80 2.64 -11.42
N ALA A 156 -3.66 3.89 -11.86
CA ALA A 156 -3.60 5.03 -10.96
C ALA A 156 -4.93 5.25 -10.21
N GLU A 157 -6.06 5.05 -10.89
CA GLU A 157 -7.41 5.13 -10.32
C GLU A 157 -7.66 3.96 -9.37
N ASP A 158 -7.29 2.73 -9.76
CA ASP A 158 -7.40 1.53 -8.93
C ASP A 158 -6.63 1.67 -7.61
N ILE A 159 -5.42 2.21 -7.66
CA ILE A 159 -4.64 2.50 -6.45
C ILE A 159 -5.35 3.53 -5.56
N LEU A 160 -5.91 4.57 -6.17
CA LEU A 160 -6.63 5.61 -5.43
C LEU A 160 -8.03 5.18 -4.98
N SER A 161 -8.61 4.10 -5.51
CA SER A 161 -9.91 3.59 -5.05
C SER A 161 -9.86 3.17 -3.57
N GLY A 162 -8.71 2.65 -3.14
CA GLY A 162 -8.53 2.05 -1.81
C GLY A 162 -8.77 0.54 -1.81
N GLU A 163 -8.68 -0.08 -2.99
CA GLU A 163 -8.96 -1.51 -3.22
C GLU A 163 -7.70 -2.30 -3.61
N SER A 164 -6.57 -1.60 -3.80
CA SER A 164 -5.28 -2.22 -4.07
C SER A 164 -4.58 -2.64 -2.78
N ALA A 165 -3.75 -3.68 -2.84
CA ALA A 165 -2.94 -4.13 -1.70
C ALA A 165 -1.45 -4.03 -2.01
N VAL A 166 -0.64 -3.76 -0.98
CA VAL A 166 0.82 -3.96 -1.02
C VAL A 166 1.13 -5.29 -0.38
N VAL A 167 1.87 -6.13 -1.10
CA VAL A 167 2.32 -7.44 -0.60
C VAL A 167 3.84 -7.49 -0.66
N ILE A 168 4.47 -7.96 0.42
CA ILE A 168 5.88 -8.32 0.48
C ILE A 168 5.95 -9.84 0.56
N HIS A 169 6.79 -10.45 -0.27
CA HIS A 169 6.99 -11.90 -0.37
C HIS A 169 8.30 -12.32 0.29
N GLY A 170 8.41 -13.58 0.64
CA GLY A 170 9.59 -14.20 1.20
C GLY A 170 9.42 -14.60 2.66
N VAL A 171 9.42 -15.88 2.90
CA VAL A 171 9.21 -16.54 4.20
C VAL A 171 10.36 -17.52 4.49
N ASP A 172 10.42 -18.06 5.70
CA ASP A 172 11.39 -19.07 6.11
C ASP A 172 10.64 -20.11 6.95
N TYR A 173 10.16 -21.18 6.33
CA TYR A 173 9.33 -22.19 7.01
C TYR A 173 10.15 -23.12 7.89
N ASN A 174 11.44 -23.26 7.59
CA ASN A 174 12.32 -24.22 8.26
C ASN A 174 13.35 -23.57 9.19
N ASP A 175 13.32 -22.23 9.35
CA ASP A 175 14.19 -21.43 10.21
C ASP A 175 15.69 -21.59 9.90
N ASP A 176 16.08 -21.84 8.63
CA ASP A 176 17.48 -22.00 8.25
C ASP A 176 18.16 -20.69 7.80
N GLY A 177 17.41 -19.60 7.77
CA GLY A 177 17.90 -18.26 7.47
C GLY A 177 18.10 -17.95 6.00
N LYS A 178 17.49 -18.69 5.09
CA LYS A 178 17.56 -18.48 3.64
C LYS A 178 16.35 -19.12 2.94
N TYR A 179 16.08 -18.70 1.70
CA TYR A 179 15.09 -19.37 0.86
C TYR A 179 15.59 -20.74 0.43
N SER A 180 14.98 -21.79 0.92
CA SER A 180 15.39 -23.19 0.72
C SER A 180 14.19 -24.13 0.65
N GLY A 181 14.37 -25.38 1.00
CA GLY A 181 13.30 -26.37 1.03
C GLY A 181 13.11 -27.10 -0.30
N ASP A 182 12.40 -28.22 -0.23
CA ASP A 182 12.12 -29.09 -1.37
C ASP A 182 10.85 -28.64 -2.14
N GLU A 183 9.98 -27.90 -1.48
CA GLU A 183 8.76 -27.34 -2.06
C GLU A 183 9.08 -26.23 -3.04
N LYS A 184 8.45 -26.31 -4.20
CA LYS A 184 8.70 -25.37 -5.30
C LYS A 184 7.60 -24.35 -5.41
N SER A 185 8.00 -23.12 -5.77
CA SER A 185 7.07 -22.04 -6.04
C SER A 185 6.04 -22.44 -7.10
N ASP A 186 4.80 -22.13 -6.83
CA ASP A 186 3.67 -22.24 -7.75
C ASP A 186 3.82 -21.32 -8.99
N LEU A 187 4.62 -20.25 -8.88
CA LEU A 187 4.89 -19.31 -9.97
C LEU A 187 6.09 -19.70 -10.83
N ASN A 188 7.11 -20.30 -10.25
CA ASN A 188 8.34 -20.68 -10.96
C ASN A 188 9.03 -21.86 -10.26
N PRO A 189 9.07 -23.06 -10.88
CA PRO A 189 9.64 -24.25 -10.26
C PRO A 189 11.16 -24.21 -10.05
N ASP A 190 11.85 -23.18 -10.57
CA ASP A 190 13.27 -22.97 -10.30
C ASP A 190 13.52 -22.29 -8.94
N LEU A 191 12.46 -21.73 -8.32
CA LEU A 191 12.52 -21.10 -7.00
C LEU A 191 11.91 -22.02 -5.92
N PRO A 192 12.38 -21.94 -4.68
CA PRO A 192 11.65 -22.52 -3.55
C PRO A 192 10.40 -21.68 -3.27
N THR A 193 9.35 -22.31 -2.73
CA THR A 193 8.11 -21.64 -2.34
C THR A 193 8.37 -20.49 -1.35
N GLU A 194 9.33 -20.67 -0.43
CA GLU A 194 9.74 -19.64 0.53
C GLU A 194 10.14 -18.31 -0.10
N ALA A 195 10.62 -18.29 -1.34
CA ALA A 195 11.01 -17.06 -2.01
C ALA A 195 9.82 -16.27 -2.58
N THR A 196 8.68 -16.91 -2.77
CA THR A 196 7.51 -16.34 -3.46
C THR A 196 6.27 -16.22 -2.58
N ASP A 197 6.18 -16.97 -1.50
CA ASP A 197 5.02 -16.92 -0.63
C ASP A 197 4.88 -15.57 0.07
N PRO A 198 3.66 -15.07 0.26
CA PRO A 198 3.44 -13.75 0.81
C PRO A 198 3.78 -13.72 2.31
N ALA A 199 4.64 -12.79 2.71
CA ALA A 199 5.05 -12.54 4.09
C ALA A 199 4.19 -11.51 4.80
N LEU A 200 4.06 -10.32 4.19
CA LEU A 200 3.27 -9.21 4.72
C LEU A 200 2.31 -8.68 3.67
N CYS A 201 1.14 -8.27 4.12
CA CYS A 201 0.11 -7.66 3.26
C CYS A 201 -0.57 -6.48 3.96
N GLY A 202 -1.00 -5.51 3.17
CA GLY A 202 -1.82 -4.39 3.64
C GLY A 202 -2.59 -3.72 2.51
N VAL A 203 -3.89 -3.50 2.71
CA VAL A 203 -4.73 -2.79 1.75
C VAL A 203 -4.45 -1.29 1.82
N LEU A 204 -4.23 -0.68 0.67
CA LEU A 204 -4.02 0.76 0.52
C LEU A 204 -5.34 1.50 0.77
N ALA A 205 -5.37 2.37 1.74
CA ALA A 205 -6.54 3.16 2.08
C ALA A 205 -6.24 4.66 1.98
N LYS A 206 -7.24 5.45 1.62
CA LYS A 206 -7.12 6.91 1.66
C LYS A 206 -6.87 7.37 3.10
N ALA A 207 -5.89 8.25 3.30
CA ALA A 207 -5.72 8.89 4.59
C ALA A 207 -7.01 9.65 4.95
N PRO A 208 -7.47 9.58 6.22
CA PRO A 208 -8.59 10.41 6.66
C PRO A 208 -8.30 11.89 6.35
N ASN A 209 -9.25 12.59 5.76
CA ASN A 209 -9.11 14.02 5.48
C ASN A 209 -8.84 14.77 6.80
N GLY A 210 -7.61 15.25 6.99
CA GLY A 210 -7.21 16.08 8.15
C GLY A 210 -6.10 15.52 9.06
N GLY A 211 -5.55 14.35 8.77
CA GLY A 211 -4.44 13.78 9.55
C GLY A 211 -3.16 13.68 8.74
N MET A 212 -2.08 14.34 9.15
CA MET A 212 -0.74 13.96 8.73
C MET A 212 -0.48 12.58 9.34
N ALA A 213 -0.40 11.53 8.51
CA ALA A 213 0.11 10.25 8.97
C ALA A 213 1.62 10.40 9.23
N THR A 214 1.96 10.94 10.39
CA THR A 214 3.30 10.79 10.96
C THR A 214 3.39 9.36 11.43
N GLY A 215 4.30 8.58 10.83
CA GLY A 215 4.48 7.16 11.09
C GLY A 215 4.43 6.83 12.57
N SER A 216 3.32 6.24 12.99
CA SER A 216 3.22 5.60 14.30
C SER A 216 3.66 4.16 14.10
N GLY A 217 4.91 3.89 14.43
CA GLY A 217 5.33 2.51 14.68
C GLY A 217 4.35 1.84 15.64
N GLY A 218 3.97 0.61 15.33
CA GLY A 218 2.99 -0.25 15.94
C GLY A 218 2.48 0.14 17.32
N ALA A 219 1.27 0.73 17.36
CA ALA A 219 0.49 0.77 18.57
C ALA A 219 -0.71 -0.16 18.38
N ALA A 220 -0.69 -1.24 19.11
CA ALA A 220 -1.79 -2.18 19.22
C ALA A 220 -3.14 -1.45 19.35
N SER A 221 -4.11 -1.89 18.58
CA SER A 221 -5.50 -1.49 18.69
C SER A 221 -5.97 -1.60 20.14
N GLY A 222 -6.29 -0.50 20.76
CA GLY A 222 -7.00 -0.48 22.06
C GLY A 222 -6.36 0.35 23.17
N GLN A 223 -6.02 1.61 22.92
CA GLN A 223 -5.68 2.49 24.01
C GLN A 223 -6.54 3.76 23.99
N ASN A 224 -7.27 3.95 25.07
CA ASN A 224 -8.13 5.10 25.33
C ASN A 224 -7.37 6.42 25.13
N THR A 225 -7.88 7.29 24.26
CA THR A 225 -7.42 8.66 23.98
C THR A 225 -7.33 9.55 25.25
N ALA A 226 -7.85 9.11 26.38
CA ALA A 226 -7.82 9.83 27.67
C ALA A 226 -6.42 9.88 28.33
N LEU A 227 -5.49 8.97 27.98
CA LEU A 227 -4.16 8.91 28.60
C LEU A 227 -3.10 9.80 27.91
N ILE A 228 -3.31 10.20 26.65
CA ILE A 228 -2.37 11.06 25.92
C ILE A 228 -2.46 12.52 26.38
N ALA A 229 -3.63 12.96 26.88
CA ALA A 229 -3.81 14.31 27.40
C ALA A 229 -3.10 14.56 28.75
N LEU A 230 -2.75 13.50 29.51
CA LEU A 230 -2.05 13.61 30.79
C LEU A 230 -0.53 13.56 30.67
N GLY A 231 0.03 13.01 29.58
CA GLY A 231 1.48 12.94 29.35
C GLY A 231 2.12 14.26 28.91
N GLY A 232 1.36 15.11 28.20
CA GLY A 232 1.83 16.40 27.71
C GLY A 232 1.92 17.50 28.78
N GLY A 233 1.15 17.39 29.86
CA GLY A 233 1.12 18.37 30.94
C GLY A 233 2.25 18.22 31.98
N ALA A 234 2.82 17.02 32.13
CA ALA A 234 3.82 16.74 33.13
C ALA A 234 5.23 17.22 32.76
N LEU A 235 5.53 17.39 31.47
CA LEU A 235 6.86 17.86 31.01
C LEU A 235 7.08 19.38 31.15
N LEU A 236 6.00 20.18 31.23
CA LEU A 236 6.11 21.63 31.45
C LEU A 236 6.25 22.02 32.94
N ALA A 237 5.87 21.14 33.87
CA ALA A 237 6.01 21.39 35.30
C ALA A 237 7.42 21.07 35.85
N ALA A 238 8.22 20.23 35.17
CA ALA A 238 9.57 19.87 35.60
C ALA A 238 10.62 20.94 35.24
N ALA A 239 10.37 21.81 34.23
CA ALA A 239 11.28 22.88 33.87
C ALA A 239 11.18 24.13 34.77
N GLY A 240 10.09 24.28 35.53
CA GLY A 240 9.86 25.41 36.44
C GLY A 240 10.49 25.27 37.84
N SER A 241 10.70 24.05 38.33
CA SER A 241 11.22 23.80 39.68
C SER A 241 12.75 23.83 39.82
N GLY A 242 13.48 23.69 38.72
CA GLY A 242 14.95 23.77 38.72
C GLY A 242 15.52 25.17 38.93
N ALA A 243 14.78 26.23 38.58
CA ALA A 243 15.20 27.61 38.70
C ALA A 243 15.09 28.19 40.13
N LEU A 244 14.24 27.63 40.98
CA LEU A 244 14.04 28.08 42.34
C LEU A 244 15.03 27.45 43.33
N ALA A 245 15.55 26.27 43.07
CA ALA A 245 16.58 25.62 43.90
C ALA A 245 17.96 26.27 43.79
N ALA A 246 18.33 26.81 42.60
CA ALA A 246 19.61 27.48 42.39
C ALA A 246 19.71 28.88 43.03
N ARG A 247 18.57 29.51 43.35
CA ARG A 247 18.56 30.82 44.00
C ARG A 247 18.74 30.76 45.53
N ARG A 248 18.41 29.61 46.19
CA ARG A 248 18.59 29.46 47.66
C ARG A 248 20.02 29.10 48.08
N ALA A 249 20.83 28.56 47.17
CA ALA A 249 22.24 28.21 47.48
C ALA A 249 23.21 29.40 47.46
N ARG A 250 22.80 30.58 46.97
CA ARG A 250 23.63 31.77 46.90
C ARG A 250 23.44 32.79 48.02
N THR A 251 22.57 32.53 48.99
CA THR A 251 22.30 33.44 50.13
C THR A 251 22.80 32.91 51.48
N GLN A 252 23.60 31.82 51.49
CA GLN A 252 24.27 31.30 52.69
C GLN A 252 25.77 31.05 52.48
N ALA A 253 26.46 31.99 51.85
CA ALA A 253 27.91 32.05 51.86
C ALA A 253 28.33 33.51 52.04
#